data_bf784fb1c58ceb823b01d0fdc3d794e3
#
_entry.id   bf784fb1c58ceb823b01d0fdc3d794e3
#
_cell.length_a   1.000
_cell.length_b   1.000
_cell.length_c   1.000
_cell.angle_alpha   90.00
_cell.angle_beta   90.00
_cell.angle_gamma   90.00
#
_symmetry.space_group_name_H-M   'P 1'
#
loop_
_entity.id
_entity.type
_entity.pdbx_description
1 polymer ?
#
loop_
_entity_poly.entity_id
_entity_poly.type
_entity_poly.pdbx_seq_one_letter_code
_entity_poly.pdbx_strand_id
1 'polypeptide(L)'
;MRNTGIEAKDETLNAESAAGEERYVLRTRRDILPHLVALSKSRAPIRLVVQQLGVSITSSLIALNPEFEELVFDASALPGVERLNGIAGLSAEVQMDTVWYRFEAGHVTVVQGYPRPAFRARLPDKILRIQRRDSIRYPVPGVNPPVCDIPASNADAKALRLPAIDISNSGISLRIDDSRLSLARDTVLEGCMLHLPEIGAIACGLVVKYLSPLGEGDMRRMGCRFTDIHALSLNHLTQYVLRIERAWQESRNQA
;
A
#
# COMPACT_ATOMS: atom_id res chain seq x y z
N MET A 1 24.62 -21.39 -20.45
CA MET A 1 23.50 -22.19 -19.92
C MET A 1 23.33 -21.89 -18.43
N ARG A 2 22.42 -21.05 -18.05
CA ARG A 2 21.80 -20.87 -16.69
C ARG A 2 21.00 -19.56 -16.69
N ASN A 3 19.73 -19.62 -17.09
CA ASN A 3 18.78 -18.54 -16.80
C ASN A 3 17.30 -18.98 -16.91
N THR A 4 17.00 -20.25 -16.61
CA THR A 4 15.62 -20.80 -16.74
C THR A 4 14.88 -20.99 -15.41
N GLY A 5 15.50 -20.65 -14.27
CA GLY A 5 14.91 -20.87 -12.95
C GLY A 5 14.23 -19.65 -12.32
N ILE A 6 14.49 -18.46 -12.80
CA ILE A 6 13.96 -17.20 -12.22
C ILE A 6 12.65 -16.80 -12.92
N GLU A 7 12.56 -17.01 -14.23
CA GLU A 7 11.35 -16.70 -15.01
C GLU A 7 10.14 -17.57 -14.64
N ALA A 8 10.35 -18.86 -14.35
CA ALA A 8 9.26 -19.78 -13.98
C ALA A 8 8.67 -19.51 -12.58
N LYS A 9 9.43 -18.90 -11.64
CA LYS A 9 8.92 -18.50 -10.33
C LYS A 9 8.12 -17.19 -10.38
N ASP A 10 8.48 -16.27 -11.27
CA ASP A 10 7.73 -15.02 -11.47
C ASP A 10 6.40 -15.27 -12.21
N GLU A 11 6.34 -16.23 -13.14
CA GLU A 11 5.10 -16.59 -13.82
C GLU A 11 4.09 -17.30 -12.91
N THR A 12 4.53 -18.18 -12.00
CA THR A 12 3.63 -18.83 -11.03
C THR A 12 3.13 -17.87 -9.96
N LEU A 13 3.95 -16.97 -9.47
CA LEU A 13 3.53 -15.89 -8.56
C LEU A 13 2.56 -14.91 -9.23
N ASN A 14 2.74 -14.64 -10.52
CA ASN A 14 1.80 -13.81 -11.30
C ASN A 14 0.48 -14.54 -11.59
N ALA A 15 0.47 -15.85 -11.82
CA ALA A 15 -0.74 -16.63 -12.08
C ALA A 15 -1.61 -16.79 -10.82
N GLU A 16 -1.03 -17.06 -9.65
CA GLU A 16 -1.75 -17.08 -8.37
C GLU A 16 -2.23 -15.69 -7.96
N SER A 17 -1.48 -14.64 -8.27
CA SER A 17 -1.91 -13.25 -8.11
C SER A 17 -3.10 -12.92 -9.03
N ALA A 18 -3.07 -13.35 -10.28
CA ALA A 18 -4.13 -13.09 -11.25
C ALA A 18 -5.47 -13.76 -10.89
N ALA A 19 -5.44 -15.00 -10.41
CA ALA A 19 -6.65 -15.71 -9.96
C ALA A 19 -7.27 -15.09 -8.69
N GLY A 20 -6.44 -14.53 -7.80
CA GLY A 20 -6.89 -13.76 -6.63
C GLY A 20 -7.40 -12.35 -6.98
N GLU A 21 -6.88 -11.76 -8.05
CA GLU A 21 -7.23 -10.42 -8.51
C GLU A 21 -8.61 -10.34 -9.17
N GLU A 22 -9.11 -11.39 -9.81
CA GLU A 22 -10.45 -11.41 -10.41
C GLU A 22 -11.58 -11.15 -9.39
N ARG A 23 -11.36 -11.50 -8.14
CA ARG A 23 -12.34 -11.33 -7.05
C ARG A 23 -12.66 -9.85 -6.75
N TYR A 24 -11.84 -8.93 -7.16
CA TYR A 24 -11.92 -7.49 -6.86
C TYR A 24 -12.13 -6.62 -8.11
N VAL A 25 -12.45 -7.22 -9.24
CA VAL A 25 -12.64 -6.48 -10.49
C VAL A 25 -14.05 -5.88 -10.57
N LEU A 26 -14.13 -4.56 -10.63
CA LEU A 26 -15.35 -3.81 -10.92
C LEU A 26 -15.52 -3.75 -12.45
N ARG A 27 -16.70 -4.15 -12.95
CA ARG A 27 -16.95 -4.26 -14.41
C ARG A 27 -18.13 -3.42 -14.89
N THR A 28 -18.99 -2.97 -13.98
CA THR A 28 -20.17 -2.17 -14.38
C THR A 28 -19.91 -0.69 -14.17
N ARG A 29 -20.50 0.15 -15.01
CA ARG A 29 -20.44 1.62 -14.85
C ARG A 29 -20.91 2.05 -13.47
N ARG A 30 -21.96 1.41 -12.96
CA ARG A 30 -22.51 1.66 -11.62
C ARG A 30 -21.48 1.47 -10.53
N ASP A 31 -20.64 0.44 -10.64
CA ASP A 31 -19.62 0.13 -9.64
C ASP A 31 -18.34 0.97 -9.84
N ILE A 32 -17.98 1.29 -11.08
CA ILE A 32 -16.75 2.01 -11.43
C ILE A 32 -16.85 3.51 -11.10
N LEU A 33 -17.94 4.17 -11.49
CA LEU A 33 -18.07 5.63 -11.42
C LEU A 33 -17.90 6.20 -10.01
N PRO A 34 -18.47 5.63 -8.93
CA PRO A 34 -18.27 6.15 -7.57
C PRO A 34 -16.79 6.21 -7.16
N HIS A 35 -16.00 5.22 -7.55
CA HIS A 35 -14.56 5.18 -7.26
C HIS A 35 -13.77 6.23 -8.05
N LEU A 36 -14.08 6.42 -9.32
CA LEU A 36 -13.44 7.44 -10.14
C LEU A 36 -13.81 8.86 -9.66
N VAL A 37 -15.05 9.08 -9.23
CA VAL A 37 -15.48 10.34 -8.60
C VAL A 37 -14.70 10.60 -7.31
N ALA A 38 -14.52 9.58 -6.47
CA ALA A 38 -13.73 9.70 -5.25
C ALA A 38 -12.25 10.01 -5.55
N LEU A 39 -11.65 9.35 -6.54
CA LEU A 39 -10.29 9.63 -7.00
C LEU A 39 -10.12 11.05 -7.54
N SER A 40 -11.08 11.54 -8.32
CA SER A 40 -11.06 12.91 -8.84
C SER A 40 -11.15 13.95 -7.71
N LYS A 41 -11.98 13.71 -6.69
CA LYS A 41 -12.12 14.59 -5.53
C LYS A 41 -10.87 14.60 -4.63
N SER A 42 -10.28 13.43 -4.41
CA SER A 42 -9.11 13.29 -3.52
C SER A 42 -7.83 13.89 -4.11
N ARG A 43 -7.78 14.05 -5.45
CA ARG A 43 -6.54 14.45 -6.15
C ARG A 43 -5.33 13.58 -5.79
N ALA A 44 -5.58 12.32 -5.42
CA ALA A 44 -4.52 11.39 -5.08
C ALA A 44 -3.50 11.26 -6.23
N PRO A 45 -2.20 11.18 -5.93
CA PRO A 45 -1.19 10.97 -6.96
C PRO A 45 -1.39 9.62 -7.63
N ILE A 46 -1.54 9.63 -8.95
CA ILE A 46 -1.73 8.46 -9.81
C ILE A 46 -0.46 8.23 -10.61
N ARG A 47 0.08 7.03 -10.52
CA ARG A 47 1.15 6.58 -11.39
C ARG A 47 0.54 6.12 -12.71
N LEU A 48 0.91 6.78 -13.80
CA LEU A 48 0.51 6.44 -15.15
C LEU A 48 1.69 5.81 -15.88
N VAL A 49 1.48 4.64 -16.48
CA VAL A 49 2.48 3.95 -17.29
C VAL A 49 2.01 3.94 -18.74
N VAL A 50 2.79 4.55 -19.60
CA VAL A 50 2.55 4.60 -21.05
C VAL A 50 3.51 3.62 -21.71
N GLN A 51 3.04 2.40 -21.91
CA GLN A 51 3.88 1.30 -22.44
C GLN A 51 4.48 1.62 -23.80
N GLN A 52 3.71 2.24 -24.71
CA GLN A 52 4.18 2.61 -26.05
C GLN A 52 5.38 3.56 -26.05
N LEU A 53 5.54 4.35 -24.98
CA LEU A 53 6.66 5.29 -24.84
C LEU A 53 7.73 4.80 -23.84
N GLY A 54 7.48 3.71 -23.14
CA GLY A 54 8.37 3.22 -22.07
C GLY A 54 8.50 4.19 -20.88
N VAL A 55 7.51 5.06 -20.65
CA VAL A 55 7.57 6.10 -19.62
C VAL A 55 6.56 5.85 -18.49
N SER A 56 6.95 6.25 -17.28
CA SER A 56 6.08 6.30 -16.10
C SER A 56 6.04 7.74 -15.60
N ILE A 57 4.83 8.26 -15.38
CA ILE A 57 4.58 9.65 -14.95
C ILE A 57 3.68 9.66 -13.73
N THR A 58 3.85 10.64 -12.86
CA THR A 58 2.92 10.91 -11.76
C THR A 58 1.99 12.03 -12.16
N SER A 59 0.69 11.79 -12.02
CA SER A 59 -0.38 12.72 -12.38
C SER A 59 -1.47 12.68 -11.31
N SER A 60 -2.57 13.40 -11.53
CA SER A 60 -3.81 13.30 -10.73
C SER A 60 -5.03 13.35 -11.65
N LEU A 61 -6.10 12.70 -11.25
CA LEU A 61 -7.39 12.81 -11.94
C LEU A 61 -8.03 14.15 -11.56
N ILE A 62 -8.19 15.05 -12.53
CA ILE A 62 -8.69 16.41 -12.28
C ILE A 62 -10.16 16.59 -12.63
N ALA A 63 -10.67 15.79 -13.55
CA ALA A 63 -12.09 15.79 -13.91
C ALA A 63 -12.52 14.41 -14.40
N LEU A 64 -13.80 14.16 -14.26
CA LEU A 64 -14.51 13.00 -14.78
C LEU A 64 -15.73 13.50 -15.54
N ASN A 65 -15.90 13.08 -16.78
CA ASN A 65 -17.07 13.37 -17.57
C ASN A 65 -17.79 12.07 -17.97
N PRO A 66 -18.78 11.62 -17.18
CA PRO A 66 -19.47 10.35 -17.44
C PRO A 66 -20.26 10.32 -18.76
N GLU A 67 -20.79 11.47 -19.22
CA GLU A 67 -21.59 11.57 -20.45
C GLU A 67 -20.74 11.33 -21.70
N PHE A 68 -19.51 11.83 -21.71
CA PHE A 68 -18.55 11.63 -22.80
C PHE A 68 -17.62 10.43 -22.56
N GLU A 69 -17.82 9.69 -21.47
CA GLU A 69 -16.95 8.57 -21.06
C GLU A 69 -15.46 8.95 -20.94
N GLU A 70 -15.16 10.13 -20.37
CA GLU A 70 -13.81 10.68 -20.33
C GLU A 70 -13.30 10.90 -18.91
N LEU A 71 -12.00 10.62 -18.74
CA LEU A 71 -11.16 11.01 -17.61
C LEU A 71 -10.25 12.15 -18.06
N VAL A 72 -10.04 13.15 -17.22
CA VAL A 72 -9.08 14.22 -17.47
C VAL A 72 -7.99 14.19 -16.42
N PHE A 73 -6.74 14.09 -16.87
CA PHE A 73 -5.56 14.03 -16.02
C PHE A 73 -4.75 15.32 -16.12
N ASP A 74 -4.15 15.72 -15.00
CA ASP A 74 -3.20 16.82 -14.94
C ASP A 74 -1.90 16.45 -15.65
N ALA A 75 -1.40 17.34 -16.51
CA ALA A 75 -0.14 17.18 -17.21
C ALA A 75 0.88 18.29 -16.87
N SER A 76 0.64 19.07 -15.81
CA SER A 76 1.47 20.23 -15.44
C SER A 76 2.94 19.87 -15.17
N ALA A 77 3.20 18.65 -14.68
CA ALA A 77 4.55 18.16 -14.40
C ALA A 77 5.15 17.36 -15.58
N LEU A 78 4.47 17.31 -16.74
CA LEU A 78 4.87 16.46 -17.86
C LEU A 78 5.47 17.30 -19.00
N PRO A 79 6.79 17.36 -19.16
CA PRO A 79 7.39 17.96 -20.33
C PRO A 79 7.09 17.12 -21.58
N GLY A 80 6.64 17.76 -22.65
CA GLY A 80 6.31 17.09 -23.91
C GLY A 80 5.02 16.28 -23.87
N VAL A 81 3.98 16.81 -23.21
CA VAL A 81 2.64 16.20 -23.12
C VAL A 81 2.06 15.88 -24.51
N GLU A 82 2.47 16.60 -25.56
CA GLU A 82 2.03 16.38 -26.93
C GLU A 82 2.34 14.95 -27.43
N ARG A 83 3.36 14.31 -26.88
CA ARG A 83 3.71 12.91 -27.18
C ARG A 83 2.65 11.91 -26.74
N LEU A 84 1.76 12.30 -25.82
CA LEU A 84 0.63 11.47 -25.38
C LEU A 84 -0.51 11.48 -26.39
N ASN A 85 -0.52 12.41 -27.34
CA ASN A 85 -1.63 12.54 -28.26
C ASN A 85 -1.72 11.33 -29.20
N GLY A 86 -2.89 10.71 -29.27
CA GLY A 86 -3.14 9.55 -30.13
C GLY A 86 -2.62 8.22 -29.58
N ILE A 87 -2.14 8.15 -28.34
CA ILE A 87 -1.75 6.90 -27.70
C ILE A 87 -2.99 6.03 -27.47
N ALA A 88 -2.88 4.73 -27.78
CA ALA A 88 -3.99 3.79 -27.66
C ALA A 88 -4.47 3.59 -26.23
N GLY A 89 -3.58 3.70 -25.25
CA GLY A 89 -3.94 3.58 -23.84
C GLY A 89 -2.77 3.74 -22.88
N LEU A 90 -3.14 3.87 -21.61
CA LEU A 90 -2.22 3.94 -20.48
C LEU A 90 -2.74 3.09 -19.31
N SER A 91 -1.83 2.58 -18.50
CA SER A 91 -2.13 1.90 -17.25
C SER A 91 -2.05 2.89 -16.10
N ALA A 92 -3.06 2.92 -15.25
CA ALA A 92 -3.15 3.79 -14.09
C ALA A 92 -3.10 2.97 -12.80
N GLU A 93 -2.22 3.37 -11.88
CA GLU A 93 -2.09 2.79 -10.55
C GLU A 93 -2.21 3.89 -9.50
N VAL A 94 -3.11 3.73 -8.55
CA VAL A 94 -3.31 4.70 -7.48
C VAL A 94 -3.65 4.01 -6.17
N GLN A 95 -3.08 4.52 -5.09
CA GLN A 95 -3.50 4.18 -3.74
C GLN A 95 -4.29 5.35 -3.16
N MET A 96 -5.52 5.09 -2.75
CA MET A 96 -6.35 6.02 -2.00
C MET A 96 -6.70 5.37 -0.67
N ASP A 97 -6.26 5.96 0.42
CA ASP A 97 -6.32 5.38 1.78
C ASP A 97 -5.62 4.00 1.84
N THR A 98 -6.38 2.94 2.10
CA THR A 98 -5.86 1.57 2.16
C THR A 98 -6.16 0.74 0.92
N VAL A 99 -6.82 1.33 -0.07
CA VAL A 99 -7.28 0.66 -1.29
C VAL A 99 -6.36 0.98 -2.45
N TRP A 100 -5.93 -0.04 -3.16
CA TRP A 100 -5.23 0.07 -4.43
C TRP A 100 -6.20 -0.05 -5.59
N TYR A 101 -6.06 0.84 -6.56
CA TYR A 101 -6.81 0.80 -7.81
C TYR A 101 -5.82 0.67 -8.96
N ARG A 102 -6.13 -0.23 -9.89
CA ARG A 102 -5.42 -0.36 -11.17
C ARG A 102 -6.45 -0.43 -12.28
N PHE A 103 -6.24 0.32 -13.35
CA PHE A 103 -7.11 0.30 -14.52
C PHE A 103 -6.36 0.74 -15.78
N GLU A 104 -6.88 0.33 -16.91
CA GLU A 104 -6.45 0.78 -18.24
C GLU A 104 -7.39 1.85 -18.75
N ALA A 105 -6.85 2.98 -19.20
CA ALA A 105 -7.61 4.05 -19.83
C ALA A 105 -7.17 4.20 -21.29
N GLY A 106 -8.12 4.15 -22.21
CA GLY A 106 -7.85 4.15 -23.65
C GLY A 106 -7.91 5.54 -24.28
N HIS A 107 -7.48 5.62 -25.55
CA HIS A 107 -7.63 6.82 -26.41
C HIS A 107 -7.18 8.12 -25.74
N VAL A 108 -5.87 8.26 -25.55
CA VAL A 108 -5.30 9.45 -24.92
C VAL A 108 -5.24 10.61 -25.91
N THR A 109 -5.77 11.76 -25.52
CA THR A 109 -5.78 12.99 -26.33
C THR A 109 -5.38 14.18 -25.47
N VAL A 110 -4.45 14.99 -25.94
CA VAL A 110 -4.07 16.23 -25.26
C VAL A 110 -5.19 17.26 -25.37
N VAL A 111 -5.52 17.89 -24.26
CA VAL A 111 -6.61 18.88 -24.19
C VAL A 111 -6.03 20.28 -24.26
N GLN A 112 -6.53 21.06 -25.23
CA GLN A 112 -6.21 22.48 -25.37
C GLN A 112 -7.26 23.34 -24.64
N GLY A 113 -6.85 24.49 -24.09
CA GLY A 113 -7.77 25.42 -23.45
C GLY A 113 -8.08 25.18 -21.97
N TYR A 114 -7.48 24.18 -21.33
CA TYR A 114 -7.47 24.08 -19.88
C TYR A 114 -6.52 25.11 -19.28
N PRO A 115 -6.79 25.61 -18.05
CA PRO A 115 -5.89 26.57 -17.37
C PRO A 115 -4.47 26.03 -17.16
N ARG A 116 -4.31 24.70 -17.19
CA ARG A 116 -3.04 23.98 -17.08
C ARG A 116 -2.99 22.89 -18.16
N PRO A 117 -1.79 22.45 -18.57
CA PRO A 117 -1.66 21.30 -19.48
C PRO A 117 -2.41 20.09 -18.93
N ALA A 118 -3.22 19.48 -19.77
CA ALA A 118 -4.04 18.32 -19.41
C ALA A 118 -4.17 17.36 -20.60
N PHE A 119 -4.49 16.11 -20.33
CA PHE A 119 -4.91 15.16 -21.35
C PHE A 119 -6.14 14.39 -20.87
N ARG A 120 -6.92 13.94 -21.80
CA ARG A 120 -8.08 13.08 -21.55
C ARG A 120 -7.81 11.67 -22.02
N ALA A 121 -8.46 10.72 -21.36
CA ALA A 121 -8.46 9.32 -21.74
C ALA A 121 -9.89 8.76 -21.58
N ARG A 122 -10.20 7.71 -22.33
CA ARG A 122 -11.50 7.04 -22.22
C ARG A 122 -11.64 6.35 -20.87
N LEU A 123 -12.85 6.31 -20.32
CA LEU A 123 -13.19 5.56 -19.12
C LEU A 123 -12.78 4.08 -19.22
N PRO A 124 -12.24 3.50 -18.15
CA PRO A 124 -11.88 2.09 -18.13
C PRO A 124 -13.12 1.19 -18.19
N ASP A 125 -13.02 0.07 -18.90
CA ASP A 125 -14.06 -0.96 -18.92
C ASP A 125 -14.06 -1.79 -17.63
N LYS A 126 -12.94 -1.82 -16.92
CA LYS A 126 -12.77 -2.50 -15.63
C LYS A 126 -11.79 -1.75 -14.74
N ILE A 127 -12.03 -1.85 -13.43
CA ILE A 127 -11.10 -1.39 -12.40
C ILE A 127 -10.78 -2.56 -11.48
N LEU A 128 -9.51 -2.87 -11.30
CA LEU A 128 -9.04 -3.74 -10.26
C LEU A 128 -8.96 -2.93 -8.95
N ARG A 129 -9.82 -3.28 -7.99
CA ARG A 129 -9.87 -2.68 -6.65
C ARG A 129 -9.34 -3.70 -5.65
N ILE A 130 -8.19 -3.43 -5.05
CA ILE A 130 -7.53 -4.35 -4.13
C ILE A 130 -7.57 -3.77 -2.73
N GLN A 131 -8.37 -4.38 -1.86
CA GLN A 131 -8.41 -4.12 -0.43
C GLN A 131 -7.79 -5.33 0.28
N ARG A 132 -6.48 -5.29 0.52
CA ARG A 132 -5.74 -6.42 1.15
C ARG A 132 -5.73 -6.34 2.68
N ARG A 133 -6.19 -5.23 3.26
CA ARG A 133 -6.09 -4.97 4.70
C ARG A 133 -7.46 -4.86 5.33
N ASP A 134 -7.69 -5.69 6.32
CA ASP A 134 -8.93 -5.67 7.11
C ASP A 134 -8.96 -4.51 8.12
N SER A 135 -7.78 -3.92 8.42
CA SER A 135 -7.65 -2.79 9.34
C SER A 135 -6.68 -1.75 8.83
N ILE A 136 -6.96 -0.48 9.12
CA ILE A 136 -6.09 0.65 8.81
C ILE A 136 -4.84 0.54 9.68
N ARG A 137 -3.68 0.87 9.11
CA ARG A 137 -2.40 0.95 9.80
C ARG A 137 -2.02 2.41 9.98
N TYR A 138 -1.71 2.77 11.20
CA TYR A 138 -1.28 4.11 11.53
C TYR A 138 0.22 4.12 11.79
N PRO A 139 0.97 5.09 11.23
CA PRO A 139 2.36 5.28 11.57
C PRO A 139 2.47 5.62 13.05
N VAL A 140 3.46 5.05 13.73
CA VAL A 140 3.69 5.37 15.14
C VAL A 140 4.59 6.60 15.27
N PRO A 141 4.51 7.35 16.40
CA PRO A 141 5.40 8.48 16.65
C PRO A 141 6.87 8.08 16.59
N GLY A 142 7.72 8.92 16.00
CA GLY A 142 9.17 8.67 15.95
C GLY A 142 9.85 8.76 17.32
N VAL A 143 9.25 9.50 18.26
CA VAL A 143 9.71 9.58 19.65
C VAL A 143 8.89 8.62 20.49
N ASN A 144 9.57 7.73 21.25
CA ASN A 144 8.95 6.71 22.10
C ASN A 144 7.94 5.79 21.37
N PRO A 145 8.34 5.12 20.26
CA PRO A 145 7.47 4.20 19.55
C PRO A 145 7.14 2.97 20.41
N PRO A 146 6.05 2.23 20.13
CA PRO A 146 5.87 0.89 20.67
C PRO A 146 7.08 0.02 20.36
N VAL A 147 7.43 -0.85 21.31
CA VAL A 147 8.55 -1.76 21.18
C VAL A 147 8.08 -3.19 21.43
N CYS A 148 8.47 -4.11 20.56
CA CYS A 148 8.16 -5.52 20.70
C CYS A 148 9.40 -6.29 21.14
N ASP A 149 9.33 -6.93 22.29
CA ASP A 149 10.31 -7.90 22.74
C ASP A 149 9.92 -9.27 22.20
N ILE A 150 10.81 -9.88 21.42
CA ILE A 150 10.67 -11.21 20.85
C ILE A 150 11.64 -12.13 21.61
N PRO A 151 11.16 -13.18 22.27
CA PRO A 151 12.03 -14.08 23.02
C PRO A 151 13.00 -14.82 22.11
N ALA A 152 14.11 -15.25 22.66
CA ALA A 152 15.06 -16.11 21.96
C ALA A 152 14.41 -17.44 21.58
N SER A 153 14.59 -17.88 20.33
CA SER A 153 14.01 -19.12 19.83
C SER A 153 14.73 -20.38 20.36
N ASN A 154 15.96 -20.25 20.85
CA ASN A 154 16.76 -21.29 21.45
C ASN A 154 17.80 -20.69 22.40
N ALA A 155 18.56 -21.52 23.12
CA ALA A 155 19.57 -21.10 24.11
C ALA A 155 20.70 -20.23 23.53
N ASP A 156 20.99 -20.40 22.24
CA ASP A 156 22.06 -19.67 21.53
C ASP A 156 21.54 -18.41 20.82
N ALA A 157 20.21 -18.25 20.70
CA ALA A 157 19.60 -17.09 20.08
C ALA A 157 19.50 -15.94 21.07
N LYS A 158 19.61 -14.71 20.57
CA LYS A 158 19.43 -13.50 21.36
C LYS A 158 17.98 -13.03 21.27
N ALA A 159 17.42 -12.67 22.42
CA ALA A 159 16.15 -11.95 22.45
C ALA A 159 16.25 -10.64 21.66
N LEU A 160 15.21 -10.30 20.92
CA LEU A 160 15.16 -9.11 20.07
C LEU A 160 14.24 -8.07 20.70
N ARG A 161 14.66 -6.82 20.62
CA ARG A 161 13.87 -5.67 21.03
C ARG A 161 13.71 -4.73 19.83
N LEU A 162 12.54 -4.79 19.18
CA LEU A 162 12.30 -4.17 17.88
C LEU A 162 11.30 -3.03 18.00
N PRO A 163 11.64 -1.80 17.57
CA PRO A 163 10.70 -0.68 17.53
C PRO A 163 9.68 -0.85 16.40
N ALA A 164 8.45 -0.40 16.66
CA ALA A 164 7.39 -0.38 15.66
C ALA A 164 7.58 0.76 14.66
N ILE A 165 7.12 0.54 13.44
CA ILE A 165 7.02 1.52 12.36
C ILE A 165 5.56 1.96 12.18
N ASP A 166 4.64 1.00 12.16
CA ASP A 166 3.20 1.21 12.12
C ASP A 166 2.46 0.10 12.88
N ILE A 167 1.23 0.39 13.25
CA ILE A 167 0.39 -0.52 14.02
C ILE A 167 -1.08 -0.44 13.57
N SER A 168 -1.80 -1.55 13.72
CA SER A 168 -3.25 -1.67 13.54
C SER A 168 -3.83 -2.65 14.55
N ASN A 169 -5.15 -2.82 14.57
CA ASN A 169 -5.78 -3.84 15.43
C ASN A 169 -5.43 -5.29 15.03
N SER A 170 -4.97 -5.53 13.80
CA SER A 170 -4.67 -6.88 13.30
C SER A 170 -3.19 -7.18 13.16
N GLY A 171 -2.29 -6.19 13.30
CA GLY A 171 -0.87 -6.40 13.09
C GLY A 171 0.01 -5.19 13.33
N ILE A 172 1.30 -5.41 13.24
CA ILE A 172 2.35 -4.42 13.50
C ILE A 172 3.47 -4.57 12.48
N SER A 173 4.10 -3.46 12.10
CA SER A 173 5.37 -3.47 11.37
C SER A 173 6.50 -3.08 12.31
N LEU A 174 7.54 -3.90 12.33
CA LEU A 174 8.72 -3.72 13.17
C LEU A 174 9.94 -3.39 12.32
N ARG A 175 10.85 -2.60 12.86
CA ARG A 175 12.15 -2.31 12.26
C ARG A 175 13.17 -3.32 12.74
N ILE A 176 13.88 -3.94 11.80
CA ILE A 176 14.99 -4.84 12.06
C ILE A 176 16.26 -4.17 11.57
N ASP A 177 17.22 -3.96 12.47
CA ASP A 177 18.52 -3.35 12.18
C ASP A 177 19.64 -4.43 12.20
N ASP A 178 19.30 -5.70 12.07
CA ASP A 178 20.25 -6.82 12.10
C ASP A 178 20.11 -7.71 10.86
N SER A 179 21.08 -7.63 9.97
CA SER A 179 21.15 -8.41 8.71
C SER A 179 21.30 -9.93 8.95
N ARG A 180 21.75 -10.34 10.16
CA ARG A 180 21.98 -11.75 10.51
C ARG A 180 20.70 -12.48 10.93
N LEU A 181 19.60 -11.77 11.11
CA LEU A 181 18.30 -12.35 11.43
C LEU A 181 17.72 -13.05 10.20
N SER A 182 17.78 -14.38 10.21
CA SER A 182 17.15 -15.23 9.19
C SER A 182 15.70 -15.53 9.59
N LEU A 183 14.80 -14.56 9.39
CA LEU A 183 13.37 -14.76 9.50
C LEU A 183 12.78 -15.00 8.12
N ALA A 184 11.87 -15.97 8.01
CA ALA A 184 11.13 -16.25 6.79
C ALA A 184 9.68 -15.76 6.92
N ARG A 185 9.02 -15.61 5.77
CA ARG A 185 7.57 -15.42 5.74
C ARG A 185 6.88 -16.63 6.40
N ASP A 186 5.79 -16.34 7.10
CA ASP A 186 4.97 -17.29 7.87
C ASP A 186 5.67 -17.91 9.10
N THR A 187 6.85 -17.42 9.48
CA THR A 187 7.45 -17.75 10.79
C THR A 187 6.50 -17.30 11.91
N VAL A 188 6.24 -18.19 12.84
CA VAL A 188 5.46 -17.93 14.07
C VAL A 188 6.43 -17.54 15.19
N LEU A 189 6.14 -16.42 15.85
CA LEU A 189 6.91 -15.90 16.99
C LEU A 189 5.96 -15.89 18.19
N GLU A 190 6.19 -16.79 19.11
CA GLU A 190 5.38 -16.95 20.33
C GLU A 190 6.00 -16.20 21.51
N GLY A 191 5.16 -15.90 22.50
CA GLY A 191 5.62 -15.30 23.77
C GLY A 191 6.15 -13.87 23.62
N CYS A 192 5.79 -13.16 22.56
CA CYS A 192 6.20 -11.78 22.37
C CYS A 192 5.53 -10.85 23.40
N MET A 193 6.25 -9.79 23.78
CA MET A 193 5.74 -8.74 24.66
C MET A 193 5.77 -7.40 23.94
N LEU A 194 4.59 -6.84 23.69
CA LEU A 194 4.46 -5.54 23.04
C LEU A 194 4.25 -4.44 24.09
N HIS A 195 5.21 -3.54 24.19
CA HIS A 195 5.18 -2.38 25.08
C HIS A 195 4.50 -1.21 24.36
N LEU A 196 3.32 -0.83 24.83
CA LEU A 196 2.55 0.28 24.33
C LEU A 196 2.77 1.49 25.23
N PRO A 197 3.34 2.61 24.74
CA PRO A 197 3.55 3.81 25.54
C PRO A 197 2.28 4.26 26.26
N GLU A 198 2.40 4.59 27.55
CA GLU A 198 1.34 5.07 28.44
C GLU A 198 0.19 4.06 28.71
N ILE A 199 0.19 2.89 28.09
CA ILE A 199 -0.84 1.87 28.32
C ILE A 199 -0.24 0.68 29.08
N GLY A 200 1.00 0.27 28.75
CA GLY A 200 1.66 -0.86 29.37
C GLY A 200 2.06 -1.94 28.37
N ALA A 201 2.43 -3.10 28.90
CA ALA A 201 2.86 -4.24 28.12
C ALA A 201 1.72 -5.23 27.91
N ILE A 202 1.62 -5.78 26.70
CA ILE A 202 0.65 -6.83 26.33
C ILE A 202 1.39 -8.04 25.76
N ALA A 203 1.00 -9.23 26.19
CA ALA A 203 1.49 -10.47 25.61
C ALA A 203 0.77 -10.76 24.31
N CYS A 204 1.50 -11.19 23.29
CA CYS A 204 0.95 -11.55 21.97
C CYS A 204 1.83 -12.57 21.26
N GLY A 205 1.25 -13.30 20.32
CA GLY A 205 1.96 -14.00 19.26
C GLY A 205 2.04 -13.15 18.01
N LEU A 206 3.04 -13.41 17.16
CA LEU A 206 3.22 -12.76 15.87
C LEU A 206 3.43 -13.80 14.77
N VAL A 207 2.84 -13.57 13.60
CA VAL A 207 3.15 -14.31 12.37
C VAL A 207 3.73 -13.34 11.35
N VAL A 208 4.95 -13.61 10.91
CA VAL A 208 5.63 -12.81 9.88
C VAL A 208 4.91 -12.95 8.56
N LYS A 209 4.36 -11.86 8.02
CA LYS A 209 3.65 -11.84 6.74
C LYS A 209 4.43 -11.17 5.62
N TYR A 210 5.37 -10.32 5.98
CA TYR A 210 6.16 -9.56 5.02
C TYR A 210 7.54 -9.24 5.60
N LEU A 211 8.56 -9.36 4.77
CA LEU A 211 9.92 -8.87 5.02
C LEU A 211 10.35 -8.05 3.81
N SER A 212 10.75 -6.80 4.05
CA SER A 212 11.33 -6.00 2.96
C SER A 212 12.70 -6.57 2.56
N PRO A 213 13.16 -6.30 1.33
CA PRO A 213 14.57 -6.42 0.99
C PRO A 213 15.43 -5.60 1.97
N LEU A 214 16.73 -5.92 2.06
CA LEU A 214 17.69 -5.08 2.77
C LEU A 214 17.72 -3.69 2.13
N GLY A 215 17.50 -2.65 2.95
CA GLY A 215 17.61 -1.26 2.56
C GLY A 215 18.99 -0.69 2.87
N GLU A 216 19.19 0.60 2.68
CA GLU A 216 20.39 1.29 3.10
C GLU A 216 20.58 1.13 4.62
N GLY A 217 21.81 0.79 5.05
CA GLY A 217 22.18 0.58 6.45
C GLY A 217 21.65 -0.71 7.07
N ASP A 218 21.48 -1.78 6.26
CA ASP A 218 21.01 -3.10 6.70
C ASP A 218 19.62 -3.11 7.38
N MET A 219 18.87 -2.02 7.24
CA MET A 219 17.51 -1.92 7.78
C MET A 219 16.50 -2.72 6.98
N ARG A 220 15.66 -3.48 7.67
CA ARG A 220 14.53 -4.22 7.11
C ARG A 220 13.24 -3.89 7.85
N ARG A 221 12.14 -3.94 7.13
CA ARG A 221 10.80 -3.86 7.69
C ARG A 221 10.19 -5.25 7.74
N MET A 222 9.74 -5.65 8.92
CA MET A 222 9.01 -6.89 9.16
C MET A 222 7.54 -6.56 9.46
N GLY A 223 6.64 -6.98 8.58
CA GLY A 223 5.20 -6.87 8.80
C GLY A 223 4.66 -8.16 9.43
N CYS A 224 4.05 -8.04 10.61
CA CYS A 224 3.50 -9.15 11.36
C CYS A 224 1.99 -9.03 11.56
N ARG A 225 1.30 -10.17 11.58
CA ARG A 225 -0.06 -10.30 12.04
C ARG A 225 -0.04 -10.76 13.50
N PHE A 226 -0.88 -10.17 14.33
CA PHE A 226 -1.08 -10.61 15.70
C PHE A 226 -1.78 -11.96 15.76
N THR A 227 -1.37 -12.80 16.71
CA THR A 227 -2.02 -14.05 17.14
C THR A 227 -2.03 -14.10 18.66
N ASP A 228 -2.92 -14.89 19.22
CA ASP A 228 -2.96 -15.22 20.66
C ASP A 228 -2.97 -13.99 21.60
N ILE A 229 -3.70 -12.94 21.20
CA ILE A 229 -3.93 -11.79 22.07
C ILE A 229 -5.14 -12.10 22.96
N HIS A 230 -4.91 -12.09 24.27
CA HIS A 230 -5.99 -12.22 25.25
C HIS A 230 -6.95 -11.01 25.18
N ALA A 231 -8.23 -11.22 25.50
CA ALA A 231 -9.27 -10.19 25.37
C ALA A 231 -8.95 -8.86 26.07
N LEU A 232 -8.37 -8.89 27.27
CA LEU A 232 -7.94 -7.68 27.99
C LEU A 232 -6.79 -6.96 27.25
N SER A 233 -5.84 -7.69 26.72
CA SER A 233 -4.73 -7.15 25.92
C SER A 233 -5.24 -6.55 24.61
N LEU A 234 -6.27 -7.15 24.01
CA LEU A 234 -6.89 -6.61 22.79
C LEU A 234 -7.56 -5.25 23.06
N ASN A 235 -8.18 -5.06 24.23
CA ASN A 235 -8.72 -3.75 24.62
C ASN A 235 -7.62 -2.69 24.75
N HIS A 236 -6.49 -3.02 25.36
CA HIS A 236 -5.34 -2.12 25.46
C HIS A 236 -4.77 -1.77 24.09
N LEU A 237 -4.63 -2.75 23.20
CA LEU A 237 -4.21 -2.54 21.82
C LEU A 237 -5.17 -1.59 21.09
N THR A 238 -6.48 -1.85 21.19
CA THR A 238 -7.51 -1.03 20.56
C THR A 238 -7.48 0.42 21.08
N GLN A 239 -7.35 0.62 22.39
CA GLN A 239 -7.20 1.95 22.98
C GLN A 239 -5.98 2.68 22.43
N TYR A 240 -4.84 1.99 22.31
CA TYR A 240 -3.63 2.56 21.75
C TYR A 240 -3.83 2.96 20.29
N VAL A 241 -4.37 2.08 19.46
CA VAL A 241 -4.62 2.34 18.03
C VAL A 241 -5.57 3.53 17.84
N LEU A 242 -6.66 3.62 18.60
CA LEU A 242 -7.59 4.76 18.55
C LEU A 242 -6.92 6.09 18.93
N ARG A 243 -5.99 6.06 19.88
CA ARG A 243 -5.21 7.25 20.25
C ARG A 243 -4.30 7.72 19.12
N ILE A 244 -3.57 6.79 18.50
CA ILE A 244 -2.72 7.09 17.34
C ILE A 244 -3.56 7.60 16.16
N GLU A 245 -4.71 7.01 15.91
CA GLU A 245 -5.64 7.45 14.87
C GLU A 245 -6.04 8.92 15.06
N ARG A 246 -6.47 9.29 16.27
CA ARG A 246 -6.85 10.67 16.57
C ARG A 246 -5.70 11.65 16.33
N ALA A 247 -4.51 11.34 16.85
CA ALA A 247 -3.32 12.16 16.64
C ALA A 247 -2.96 12.32 15.16
N TRP A 248 -3.13 11.25 14.38
CA TRP A 248 -2.88 11.26 12.93
C TRP A 248 -3.91 12.10 12.17
N GLN A 249 -5.20 12.02 12.55
CA GLN A 249 -6.27 12.85 11.97
C GLN A 249 -6.07 14.33 12.27
N GLU A 250 -5.70 14.69 13.51
CA GLU A 250 -5.40 16.06 13.92
C GLU A 250 -4.24 16.66 13.11
N SER A 251 -3.16 15.89 12.91
CA SER A 251 -2.01 16.36 12.11
C SER A 251 -2.35 16.58 10.63
N ARG A 252 -3.27 15.81 10.07
CA ARG A 252 -3.74 16.00 8.67
C ARG A 252 -4.64 17.22 8.50
N ASN A 253 -5.39 17.59 9.53
CA ASN A 253 -6.28 18.75 9.47
C ASN A 253 -5.52 20.08 9.66
N GLN A 254 -4.27 20.01 10.12
CA GLN A 254 -3.39 21.18 10.34
C GLN A 254 -2.41 21.44 9.18
N ALA A 255 -2.30 20.52 8.22
CA ALA A 255 -1.42 20.58 7.05
C ALA A 255 -2.18 20.98 5.79
#